data_3147f8ce506866291b3874e5f1a99503
#
_entry.id   3147f8ce506866291b3874e5f1a99503
#
_cell.length_a   1.000
_cell.length_b   1.000
_cell.length_c   1.000
_cell.angle_alpha   90.00
_cell.angle_beta   90.00
_cell.angle_gamma   90.00
#
_symmetry.space_group_name_H-M   'P 1'
#
loop_
_entity.id
_entity.type
_entity.pdbx_description
1 polymer ?
#
loop_
_entity_poly.entity_id
_entity_poly.type
_entity_poly.pdbx_seq_one_letter_code
_entity_poly.pdbx_strand_id
1 'polypeptide(L)'
;MLNGCQSSKKTVTTATASPAMKNEKAERDASDLKQCQKNLNVLSRLHTTTYPSLKKNFDNLMLGASQYAGVRFQVNGQSQETIDALYRYRVSYLCSEIQQAALEVLVTRAELPK
;
A
#
# COMPACT_ATOMS: atom_id res chain seq x y z
N MET A 1 -16.65 -11.79 -39.51
CA MET A 1 -16.42 -11.74 -38.90
C MET A 1 -16.00 -11.64 -38.22
N LEU A 2 -15.87 -11.47 -37.97
CA LEU A 2 -15.47 -11.48 -37.06
C LEU A 2 -14.88 -11.44 -36.51
N ASN A 3 -14.59 -11.52 -36.72
CA ASN A 3 -13.91 -11.65 -36.04
C ASN A 3 -13.44 -11.35 -35.35
N GLY A 4 -13.35 -11.17 -35.41
CA GLY A 4 -12.88 -11.11 -34.40
C GLY A 4 -12.40 -10.77 -33.89
N CYS A 5 -12.46 -10.74 -33.95
CA CYS A 5 -12.03 -10.68 -33.20
C CYS A 5 -11.67 -10.54 -32.66
N GLN A 6 -11.73 -10.59 -32.79
CA GLN A 6 -11.31 -10.73 -32.13
C GLN A 6 -10.90 -10.82 -31.40
N SER A 7 -11.10 -10.93 -31.53
CA SER A 7 -10.68 -11.20 -30.67
C SER A 7 -10.03 -11.32 -30.23
N SER A 8 -10.02 -11.61 -30.34
CA SER A 8 -9.30 -11.82 -29.70
C SER A 8 -8.64 -11.42 -29.35
N LYS A 9 -8.54 -11.24 -29.37
CA LYS A 9 -7.87 -10.85 -28.89
C LYS A 9 -7.78 -10.82 -27.85
N LYS A 10 -8.27 -10.96 -27.31
CA LYS A 10 -8.34 -11.00 -26.21
C LYS A 10 -7.75 -11.93 -25.55
N THR A 11 -7.67 -12.63 -25.75
CA THR A 11 -7.27 -13.68 -25.22
C THR A 11 -5.92 -13.71 -25.03
N VAL A 12 -5.36 -13.60 -25.85
CA VAL A 12 -4.10 -13.52 -25.78
C VAL A 12 -3.69 -12.82 -24.80
N THR A 13 -4.29 -12.07 -24.67
CA THR A 13 -4.09 -11.26 -23.74
C THR A 13 -3.68 -11.85 -22.53
N THR A 14 -3.91 -13.00 -22.26
CA THR A 14 -3.56 -13.55 -21.02
C THR A 14 -2.16 -13.39 -20.66
N ALA A 15 -1.29 -13.87 -21.44
CA ALA A 15 0.10 -13.84 -21.12
C ALA A 15 0.65 -12.45 -21.04
N THR A 16 0.24 -11.63 -21.97
CA THR A 16 0.76 -10.28 -21.94
C THR A 16 0.16 -9.47 -20.86
N ALA A 17 -1.04 -9.80 -20.47
CA ALA A 17 -1.69 -9.06 -19.42
C ALA A 17 -0.95 -9.17 -18.10
N SER A 18 -0.30 -10.31 -17.84
CA SER A 18 0.37 -10.51 -16.56
C SER A 18 1.42 -9.46 -16.24
N PRO A 19 2.37 -9.17 -17.11
CA PRO A 19 3.35 -8.13 -16.80
C PRO A 19 2.71 -6.76 -16.63
N ALA A 20 1.71 -6.44 -17.44
CA ALA A 20 1.03 -5.17 -17.31
C ALA A 20 0.29 -5.08 -16.00
N MET A 21 -0.34 -6.16 -15.57
CA MET A 21 -1.06 -6.18 -14.31
C MET A 21 -0.10 -6.02 -13.14
N LYS A 22 1.08 -6.61 -13.22
CA LYS A 22 2.09 -6.43 -12.18
C LYS A 22 2.53 -4.98 -12.07
N ASN A 23 2.73 -4.32 -13.21
CA ASN A 23 3.12 -2.92 -13.20
C ASN A 23 2.03 -2.04 -12.62
N GLU A 24 0.78 -2.29 -13.00
CA GLU A 24 -0.34 -1.55 -12.46
C GLU A 24 -0.46 -1.73 -10.96
N LYS A 25 -0.26 -2.95 -10.50
CA LYS A 25 -0.35 -3.22 -9.08
C LYS A 25 0.77 -2.50 -8.33
N ALA A 26 1.97 -2.52 -8.86
CA ALA A 26 3.09 -1.83 -8.23
C ALA A 26 2.84 -0.33 -8.16
N GLU A 27 2.25 0.23 -9.22
CA GLU A 27 1.92 1.65 -9.24
C GLU A 27 0.85 1.99 -8.21
N ARG A 28 -0.16 1.14 -8.09
CA ARG A 28 -1.20 1.36 -7.09
C ARG A 28 -0.63 1.26 -5.68
N ASP A 29 0.23 0.27 -5.44
CA ASP A 29 0.86 0.12 -4.13
C ASP A 29 1.69 1.33 -3.78
N ALA A 30 2.45 1.87 -4.74
CA ALA A 30 3.25 3.05 -4.51
C ALA A 30 2.37 4.27 -4.24
N SER A 31 1.28 4.39 -4.97
CA SER A 31 0.33 5.49 -4.78
C SER A 31 -0.33 5.40 -3.41
N ASP A 32 -0.72 4.20 -3.00
CA ASP A 32 -1.33 3.99 -1.70
C ASP A 32 -0.37 4.32 -0.57
N LEU A 33 0.89 3.96 -0.73
CA LEU A 33 1.90 4.26 0.27
C LEU A 33 2.13 5.75 0.39
N LYS A 34 2.14 6.45 -0.74
CA LYS A 34 2.25 7.90 -0.74
C LYS A 34 1.08 8.53 -0.02
N GLN A 35 -0.12 8.05 -0.27
CA GLN A 35 -1.30 8.56 0.42
C GLN A 35 -1.21 8.29 1.92
N CYS A 36 -0.70 7.13 2.28
CA CYS A 36 -0.47 6.77 3.67
C CYS A 36 0.47 7.78 4.34
N GLN A 37 1.55 8.14 3.66
CA GLN A 37 2.48 9.14 4.18
C GLN A 37 1.82 10.51 4.33
N LYS A 38 0.96 10.87 3.38
CA LYS A 38 0.24 12.13 3.47
C LYS A 38 -0.71 12.15 4.66
N ASN A 39 -1.39 11.04 4.88
CA ASN A 39 -2.30 10.94 6.03
C ASN A 39 -1.52 11.03 7.34
N LEU A 40 -0.36 10.40 7.38
CA LEU A 40 0.50 10.47 8.55
C LEU A 40 0.95 11.91 8.80
N ASN A 41 1.24 12.64 7.73
CA ASN A 41 1.61 14.04 7.84
C ASN A 41 0.45 14.89 8.37
N VAL A 42 -0.78 14.56 8.00
CA VAL A 42 -1.95 15.24 8.55
C VAL A 42 -1.98 15.10 10.07
N LEU A 43 -1.73 13.87 10.55
CA LEU A 43 -1.73 13.63 11.99
C LEU A 43 -0.65 14.44 12.70
N SER A 44 0.50 14.57 12.06
CA SER A 44 1.60 15.35 12.60
C SER A 44 1.22 16.84 12.67
N ARG A 45 0.67 17.36 11.59
CA ARG A 45 0.33 18.78 11.51
C ARG A 45 -0.78 19.18 12.47
N LEU A 46 -1.67 18.23 12.78
CA LEU A 46 -2.76 18.49 13.69
C LEU A 46 -2.42 18.13 15.13
N HIS A 47 -1.17 17.72 15.36
CA HIS A 47 -0.66 17.46 16.72
C HIS A 47 -1.50 16.43 17.47
N THR A 48 -1.84 15.33 16.78
CA THR A 48 -2.65 14.29 17.40
C THR A 48 -1.83 13.44 18.36
N THR A 49 -2.49 12.89 19.35
CA THR A 49 -1.81 12.00 20.31
C THR A 49 -1.46 10.66 19.69
N THR A 50 -2.13 10.28 18.61
CA THR A 50 -1.85 9.00 17.94
C THR A 50 -0.64 9.07 17.03
N TYR A 51 -0.23 10.27 16.63
CA TYR A 51 0.84 10.41 15.65
C TYR A 51 2.14 9.72 16.05
N PRO A 52 2.69 9.93 17.25
CA PRO A 52 4.02 9.36 17.55
C PRO A 52 4.05 7.85 17.43
N SER A 53 3.01 7.18 17.89
CA SER A 53 2.95 5.73 17.83
C SER A 53 2.83 5.23 16.39
N LEU A 54 1.95 5.86 15.61
CA LEU A 54 1.75 5.46 14.22
C LEU A 54 2.99 5.75 13.39
N LYS A 55 3.66 6.86 13.65
CA LYS A 55 4.90 7.20 12.96
C LYS A 55 5.98 6.17 13.26
N LYS A 56 6.11 5.79 14.52
CA LYS A 56 7.10 4.78 14.91
C LYS A 56 6.81 3.46 14.21
N ASN A 57 5.56 3.04 14.20
CA ASN A 57 5.18 1.80 13.55
C ASN A 57 5.45 1.86 12.06
N PHE A 58 5.14 3.00 11.44
CA PHE A 58 5.39 3.18 10.01
C PHE A 58 6.88 3.09 9.70
N ASP A 59 7.69 3.80 10.47
CA ASP A 59 9.13 3.82 10.23
C ASP A 59 9.74 2.44 10.42
N ASN A 60 9.31 1.72 11.46
CA ASN A 60 9.81 0.37 11.72
C ASN A 60 9.43 -0.59 10.59
N LEU A 61 8.21 -0.47 10.11
CA LEU A 61 7.76 -1.32 9.02
C LEU A 61 8.53 -1.03 7.74
N MET A 62 8.75 0.25 7.44
CA MET A 62 9.52 0.62 6.25
C MET A 62 10.96 0.17 6.36
N LEU A 63 11.55 0.26 7.55
CA LEU A 63 12.91 -0.21 7.75
C LEU A 63 13.01 -1.71 7.51
N GLY A 64 12.08 -2.48 8.10
CA GLY A 64 12.08 -3.92 7.91
C GLY A 64 11.89 -4.29 6.44
N ALA A 65 10.99 -3.60 5.75
CA ALA A 65 10.75 -3.85 4.34
C ALA A 65 11.99 -3.56 3.50
N SER A 66 12.70 -2.49 3.83
CA SER A 66 13.92 -2.13 3.13
C SER A 66 15.02 -3.17 3.35
N GLN A 67 15.14 -3.65 4.58
CA GLN A 67 16.12 -4.69 4.89
C GLN A 67 15.80 -5.98 4.15
N TYR A 68 14.53 -6.35 4.13
CA TYR A 68 14.10 -7.53 3.40
C TYR A 68 14.38 -7.37 1.90
N ALA A 69 14.08 -6.19 1.34
CA ALA A 69 14.33 -5.95 -0.07
C ALA A 69 15.79 -6.17 -0.43
N GLY A 70 16.70 -5.84 0.49
CA GLY A 70 18.12 -5.99 0.25
C GLY A 70 18.60 -7.44 0.19
N VAL A 71 17.84 -8.37 0.79
CA VAL A 71 18.22 -9.78 0.80
C VAL A 71 17.20 -10.68 0.11
N ARG A 72 16.15 -10.09 -0.45
CA ARG A 72 15.02 -10.83 -0.97
C ARG A 72 15.41 -11.92 -1.96
N PHE A 73 16.35 -11.60 -2.83
CA PHE A 73 16.73 -12.56 -3.87
C PHE A 73 17.63 -13.67 -3.36
N GLN A 74 18.04 -13.62 -2.11
CA GLN A 74 18.83 -14.67 -1.51
C GLN A 74 17.97 -15.74 -0.83
N VAL A 75 16.67 -15.47 -0.68
CA VAL A 75 15.76 -16.46 -0.10
C VAL A 75 15.01 -17.17 -1.22
N ASN A 76 14.56 -18.38 -0.94
CA ASN A 76 13.88 -19.17 -1.98
C ASN A 76 12.53 -18.57 -2.33
N GLY A 77 12.01 -18.98 -3.48
CA GLY A 77 10.80 -18.39 -4.04
C GLY A 77 9.58 -18.52 -3.13
N GLN A 78 9.47 -19.65 -2.46
CA GLN A 78 8.34 -19.86 -1.57
C GLN A 78 8.39 -18.90 -0.39
N SER A 79 9.57 -18.70 0.17
CA SER A 79 9.75 -17.75 1.25
C SER A 79 9.49 -16.33 0.77
N GLN A 80 9.92 -16.01 -0.45
CA GLN A 80 9.65 -14.68 -1.00
C GLN A 80 8.15 -14.43 -1.06
N GLU A 81 7.38 -15.40 -1.56
CA GLU A 81 5.93 -15.24 -1.66
C GLU A 81 5.31 -14.99 -0.30
N THR A 82 5.75 -15.76 0.69
CA THR A 82 5.20 -15.63 2.02
C THR A 82 5.52 -14.27 2.63
N ILE A 83 6.77 -13.86 2.55
CA ILE A 83 7.19 -12.60 3.16
C ILE A 83 6.64 -11.41 2.39
N ASP A 84 6.59 -11.48 1.06
CA ASP A 84 5.97 -10.43 0.27
C ASP A 84 4.52 -10.22 0.68
N ALA A 85 3.78 -11.32 0.86
CA ALA A 85 2.39 -11.24 1.27
C ALA A 85 2.25 -10.66 2.67
N LEU A 86 3.16 -11.03 3.56
CA LEU A 86 3.14 -10.51 4.92
C LEU A 86 3.35 -9.01 4.95
N TYR A 87 4.36 -8.52 4.22
CA TYR A 87 4.60 -7.08 4.19
C TYR A 87 3.45 -6.32 3.54
N ARG A 88 2.88 -6.88 2.47
CA ARG A 88 1.73 -6.24 1.84
C ARG A 88 0.58 -6.13 2.81
N TYR A 89 0.33 -7.18 3.56
CA TYR A 89 -0.73 -7.16 4.56
C TYR A 89 -0.44 -6.13 5.65
N ARG A 90 0.79 -6.13 6.16
CA ARG A 90 1.14 -5.22 7.25
C ARG A 90 1.07 -3.76 6.82
N VAL A 91 1.55 -3.46 5.63
CA VAL A 91 1.48 -2.09 5.12
C VAL A 91 0.02 -1.67 4.95
N SER A 92 -0.79 -2.54 4.36
CA SER A 92 -2.20 -2.25 4.14
C SER A 92 -2.92 -2.01 5.45
N TYR A 93 -2.66 -2.85 6.44
CA TYR A 93 -3.31 -2.73 7.75
C TYR A 93 -2.92 -1.43 8.44
N LEU A 94 -1.62 -1.15 8.48
CA LEU A 94 -1.14 0.07 9.14
C LEU A 94 -1.65 1.32 8.45
N CYS A 95 -1.65 1.31 7.12
CA CYS A 95 -2.15 2.46 6.38
C CYS A 95 -3.65 2.67 6.59
N SER A 96 -4.39 1.58 6.80
CA SER A 96 -5.80 1.70 7.17
C SER A 96 -5.96 2.36 8.53
N GLU A 97 -5.10 2.01 9.48
CA GLU A 97 -5.14 2.64 10.80
C GLU A 97 -4.82 4.12 10.71
N ILE A 98 -3.82 4.45 9.92
CA ILE A 98 -3.42 5.86 9.75
C ILE A 98 -4.54 6.65 9.08
N GLN A 99 -5.14 6.07 8.05
CA GLN A 99 -6.25 6.72 7.35
C GLN A 99 -7.43 6.95 8.29
N GLN A 100 -7.75 5.95 9.10
CA GLN A 100 -8.85 6.05 10.04
C GLN A 100 -8.57 7.14 11.07
N ALA A 101 -7.35 7.20 11.59
CA ALA A 101 -6.98 8.22 12.56
C ALA A 101 -7.08 9.63 11.96
N ALA A 102 -6.62 9.79 10.73
CA ALA A 102 -6.70 11.08 10.05
C ALA A 102 -8.17 11.50 9.87
N LEU A 103 -9.00 10.55 9.44
CA LEU A 103 -10.41 10.82 9.24
C LEU A 103 -11.07 11.24 10.55
N GLU A 104 -10.77 10.51 11.62
CA GLU A 104 -11.38 10.81 12.92
C GLU A 104 -11.02 12.19 13.43
N VAL A 105 -9.76 12.58 13.30
CA VAL A 105 -9.38 13.89 13.81
C VAL A 105 -9.99 15.00 12.95
N LEU A 106 -10.11 14.79 11.66
CA LEU A 106 -10.72 15.79 10.79
C LEU A 106 -12.21 15.93 11.05
N VAL A 107 -12.88 14.81 11.29
CA VAL A 107 -14.30 14.83 11.64
C VAL A 107 -14.51 15.55 12.97
N THR A 108 -13.70 15.21 13.95
CA THR A 108 -13.81 15.83 15.28
C THR A 108 -13.60 17.35 15.21
N ARG A 109 -12.63 17.78 14.41
CA ARG A 109 -12.35 19.19 14.26
C ARG A 109 -13.43 19.92 13.48
N ALA A 110 -14.15 19.19 12.62
CA ALA A 110 -15.25 19.78 11.85
C ALA A 110 -16.51 19.96 12.70
N GLU A 111 -16.61 19.22 13.80
CA GLU A 111 -17.77 19.34 14.68
C GLU A 111 -17.60 20.56 15.53
N LEU A 112 -18.56 21.46 15.44
CA LEU A 112 -18.45 22.71 16.18
C LEU A 112 -18.83 22.51 17.62
N PRO A 113 -18.13 23.19 18.53
CA PRO A 113 -18.50 23.16 19.94
C PRO A 113 -19.89 23.74 20.13
N LYS A 114 -20.59 23.24 21.10
CA LYS A 114 -21.93 23.78 21.44
C LYS A 114 -21.86 24.80 22.58
#